data_4a037fb80243a713cfec06bf651fc8ed
#
_entry.id   4a037fb80243a713cfec06bf651fc8ed
#
_cell.length_a   1.000
_cell.length_b   1.000
_cell.length_c   1.000
_cell.angle_alpha   90.00
_cell.angle_beta   90.00
_cell.angle_gamma   90.00
#
_symmetry.space_group_name_H-M   'P 1'
#
loop_
_entity.id
_entity.type
_entity.pdbx_description
1 polymer ?
#
loop_
_entity_poly.entity_id
_entity_poly.type
_entity_poly.pdbx_seq_one_letter_code
_entity_poly.pdbx_strand_id
1 'polypeptide(L)'
;MNLLSTFAKLSVNLPSILIKSRFADVDTGVPWNKEREELIGRARWLCQEVIVPPKELISKMPKELGFFYGGQWAIYSCCYTAVALANLCRIYPDIKDEMLPKIEAIIGLIDTPVIRYYDTMMWKEDAMKGLDGPNDHMTYLSLLAWTITHYKFAGGDSQFDNLLEACCQSLHRNMLLSPDLNLRSFPDTPIFLPDMLYTIVALHNYEQLYGSGKYQDALSRWLEKAQTVWLDKETGLLASMLTRKLRKPTSKVRGSYTALNCSLLAFCADETFAHDQYKLFKKLFIKKSPVFGIREFIDKSPMFSFDVDAGPIVFGLSPSGTTFALGAATWLGDWEMRSRLLQTASTAGDTIVDKAQNTCHYRLGEVALCGEAVALGMRTMVNPQTLKQ
;
A
#
# COMPACT_ATOMS: atom_id res chain seq x y z
N MET A 1 -2.89 -12.30 -21.14
CA MET A 1 -4.31 -11.82 -21.14
C MET A 1 -4.22 -10.33 -20.88
N ASN A 2 -4.95 -9.44 -21.60
CA ASN A 2 -4.83 -8.02 -21.34
C ASN A 2 -5.88 -7.57 -20.30
N LEU A 3 -5.60 -6.46 -19.58
CA LEU A 3 -6.47 -5.90 -18.57
C LEU A 3 -7.92 -5.75 -19.03
N LEU A 4 -8.16 -5.23 -20.25
CA LEU A 4 -9.49 -5.02 -20.82
C LEU A 4 -10.27 -6.32 -21.04
N SER A 5 -9.60 -7.41 -21.48
CA SER A 5 -10.27 -8.70 -21.69
C SER A 5 -10.64 -9.37 -20.38
N THR A 6 -9.87 -9.14 -19.32
CA THR A 6 -10.14 -9.65 -17.99
C THR A 6 -11.33 -8.93 -17.35
N PHE A 7 -11.45 -7.61 -17.58
CA PHE A 7 -12.61 -6.84 -17.12
C PHE A 7 -13.88 -7.18 -17.87
N ALA A 8 -13.79 -7.46 -19.17
CA ALA A 8 -14.94 -7.95 -19.94
C ALA A 8 -15.47 -9.28 -19.38
N LYS A 9 -14.58 -10.20 -18.96
CA LYS A 9 -14.97 -11.47 -18.31
C LYS A 9 -15.56 -11.27 -16.92
N LEU A 10 -15.06 -10.31 -16.13
CA LEU A 10 -15.66 -9.94 -14.83
C LEU A 10 -17.08 -9.41 -14.99
N SER A 11 -17.35 -8.62 -16.01
CA SER A 11 -18.69 -8.08 -16.26
C SER A 11 -19.73 -9.15 -16.63
N VAL A 12 -19.31 -10.26 -17.25
CA VAL A 12 -20.19 -11.41 -17.59
C VAL A 12 -20.60 -12.22 -16.33
N ASN A 13 -19.74 -12.26 -15.30
CA ASN A 13 -20.02 -12.98 -14.05
C ASN A 13 -20.77 -12.14 -12.99
N LEU A 14 -21.14 -10.94 -13.33
CA LEU A 14 -21.77 -9.97 -12.45
C LEU A 14 -23.01 -10.45 -11.68
N PRO A 15 -23.97 -11.18 -12.30
CA PRO A 15 -25.14 -11.68 -11.56
C PRO A 15 -24.75 -12.63 -10.43
N SER A 16 -23.74 -13.50 -10.65
CA SER A 16 -23.27 -14.42 -9.62
C SER A 16 -22.52 -13.69 -8.49
N ILE A 17 -21.80 -12.62 -8.83
CA ILE A 17 -21.13 -11.74 -7.88
C ILE A 17 -22.16 -11.06 -6.96
N LEU A 18 -23.21 -10.52 -7.52
CA LEU A 18 -24.28 -9.85 -6.76
C LEU A 18 -25.00 -10.81 -5.80
N ILE A 19 -25.25 -12.05 -6.21
CA ILE A 19 -25.89 -13.06 -5.39
C ILE A 19 -24.97 -13.52 -4.26
N LYS A 20 -23.73 -13.89 -4.56
CA LYS A 20 -22.75 -14.37 -3.56
C LYS A 20 -22.44 -13.31 -2.50
N SER A 21 -22.29 -12.04 -2.88
CA SER A 21 -22.00 -10.96 -1.92
C SER A 21 -23.16 -10.63 -0.97
N ARG A 22 -24.39 -10.97 -1.32
CA ARG A 22 -25.57 -10.72 -0.48
C ARG A 22 -25.79 -11.76 0.62
N PHE A 23 -25.31 -12.97 0.42
CA PHE A 23 -25.60 -14.11 1.30
C PHE A 23 -24.37 -14.64 2.03
N ALA A 24 -23.22 -13.99 1.87
CA ALA A 24 -22.02 -14.40 2.59
C ALA A 24 -22.08 -13.91 4.05
N ASP A 25 -21.81 -14.82 4.98
CA ASP A 25 -21.71 -14.49 6.39
C ASP A 25 -20.54 -13.54 6.64
N VAL A 26 -20.79 -12.50 7.44
CA VAL A 26 -19.78 -11.52 7.83
C VAL A 26 -19.07 -12.04 9.07
N ASP A 27 -17.80 -12.35 8.94
CA ASP A 27 -16.98 -12.73 10.08
C ASP A 27 -16.50 -11.47 10.83
N THR A 28 -16.84 -11.39 12.11
CA THR A 28 -16.45 -10.29 13.01
C THR A 28 -15.36 -10.71 13.99
N GLY A 29 -14.86 -11.94 13.89
CA GLY A 29 -13.79 -12.46 14.75
C GLY A 29 -12.39 -12.17 14.23
N VAL A 30 -11.40 -12.35 15.10
CA VAL A 30 -9.98 -12.28 14.74
C VAL A 30 -9.67 -13.37 13.70
N PRO A 31 -9.12 -13.02 12.52
CA PRO A 31 -9.13 -13.94 11.37
C PRO A 31 -7.95 -14.92 11.33
N TRP A 32 -6.89 -14.71 12.11
CA TRP A 32 -5.58 -15.30 11.87
C TRP A 32 -5.59 -16.83 11.80
N ASN A 33 -6.29 -17.51 12.71
CA ASN A 33 -6.36 -18.97 12.71
C ASN A 33 -7.14 -19.53 11.50
N LYS A 34 -8.20 -18.84 11.10
CA LYS A 34 -9.06 -19.29 9.98
C LYS A 34 -8.42 -19.05 8.61
N GLU A 35 -7.67 -17.97 8.49
CA GLU A 35 -7.09 -17.53 7.22
C GLU A 35 -5.64 -18.01 7.00
N ARG A 36 -5.04 -18.72 7.97
CA ARG A 36 -3.62 -19.10 7.95
C ARG A 36 -3.17 -19.70 6.63
N GLU A 37 -3.81 -20.79 6.21
CA GLU A 37 -3.41 -21.54 5.00
C GLU A 37 -3.55 -20.69 3.74
N GLU A 38 -4.62 -19.92 3.65
CA GLU A 38 -4.84 -19.02 2.52
C GLU A 38 -3.81 -17.90 2.47
N LEU A 39 -3.52 -17.24 3.61
CA LEU A 39 -2.53 -16.16 3.67
C LEU A 39 -1.13 -16.64 3.31
N ILE A 40 -0.72 -17.81 3.83
CA ILE A 40 0.57 -18.41 3.51
C ILE A 40 0.62 -18.85 2.03
N GLY A 41 -0.45 -19.44 1.51
CA GLY A 41 -0.55 -19.80 0.11
C GLY A 41 -0.40 -18.61 -0.84
N ARG A 42 -1.05 -17.46 -0.52
CA ARG A 42 -0.89 -16.21 -1.28
C ARG A 42 0.53 -15.66 -1.20
N ALA A 43 1.13 -15.71 -0.02
CA ALA A 43 2.51 -15.28 0.19
C ALA A 43 3.49 -16.10 -0.64
N ARG A 44 3.32 -17.43 -0.70
CA ARG A 44 4.14 -18.32 -1.52
C ARG A 44 3.99 -18.01 -3.01
N TRP A 45 2.76 -17.82 -3.49
CA TRP A 45 2.53 -17.44 -4.88
C TRP A 45 3.20 -16.11 -5.23
N LEU A 46 3.03 -15.09 -4.39
CA LEU A 46 3.70 -13.79 -4.60
C LEU A 46 5.22 -13.91 -4.63
N CYS A 47 5.81 -14.76 -3.78
CA CYS A 47 7.25 -15.01 -3.83
C CYS A 47 7.69 -15.60 -5.16
N GLN A 48 6.93 -16.54 -5.73
CA GLN A 48 7.23 -17.12 -7.04
C GLN A 48 7.15 -16.09 -8.17
N GLU A 49 6.19 -15.16 -8.07
CA GLU A 49 5.98 -14.15 -9.11
C GLU A 49 6.92 -12.94 -8.98
N VAL A 50 7.31 -12.56 -7.76
CA VAL A 50 8.10 -11.34 -7.49
C VAL A 50 9.60 -11.64 -7.45
N ILE A 51 10.02 -12.77 -6.86
CA ILE A 51 11.46 -13.12 -6.73
C ILE A 51 11.95 -13.74 -8.03
N VAL A 52 12.05 -12.92 -9.06
CA VAL A 52 12.52 -13.29 -10.40
C VAL A 52 13.55 -12.25 -10.86
N PRO A 53 14.29 -12.47 -11.96
CA PRO A 53 15.21 -11.47 -12.49
C PRO A 53 14.51 -10.11 -12.70
N PRO A 54 15.17 -8.96 -12.38
CA PRO A 54 14.52 -7.65 -12.38
C PRO A 54 13.81 -7.28 -13.69
N LYS A 55 14.39 -7.62 -14.84
CA LYS A 55 13.78 -7.38 -16.17
C LYS A 55 12.53 -8.24 -16.39
N GLU A 56 12.53 -9.46 -15.88
CA GLU A 56 11.37 -10.35 -15.93
C GLU A 56 10.23 -9.78 -15.09
N LEU A 57 10.51 -9.32 -13.85
CA LEU A 57 9.50 -8.70 -13.01
C LEU A 57 8.84 -7.50 -13.70
N ILE A 58 9.63 -6.60 -14.29
CA ILE A 58 9.09 -5.46 -15.03
C ILE A 58 8.22 -5.92 -16.21
N SER A 59 8.61 -7.01 -16.88
CA SER A 59 7.84 -7.54 -18.02
C SER A 59 6.48 -8.13 -17.64
N LYS A 60 6.28 -8.49 -16.37
CA LYS A 60 5.00 -8.94 -15.80
C LYS A 60 4.02 -7.80 -15.54
N MET A 61 4.50 -6.55 -15.51
CA MET A 61 3.62 -5.40 -15.33
C MET A 61 2.78 -5.15 -16.59
N PRO A 62 1.55 -4.61 -16.45
CA PRO A 62 0.69 -4.33 -17.59
C PRO A 62 1.36 -3.38 -18.59
N LYS A 63 1.46 -3.80 -19.85
CA LYS A 63 2.13 -3.03 -20.92
C LYS A 63 1.43 -1.71 -21.23
N GLU A 64 0.12 -1.67 -21.01
CA GLU A 64 -0.73 -0.49 -21.19
C GLU A 64 -0.35 0.66 -20.26
N LEU A 65 0.33 0.39 -19.15
CA LEU A 65 0.81 1.40 -18.21
C LEU A 65 2.04 2.17 -18.74
N GLY A 66 2.71 1.66 -19.79
CA GLY A 66 3.97 2.20 -20.24
C GLY A 66 5.13 1.93 -19.25
N PHE A 67 6.31 2.35 -19.66
CA PHE A 67 7.55 1.99 -18.95
C PHE A 67 7.64 2.58 -17.54
N PHE A 68 7.22 3.83 -17.36
CA PHE A 68 7.29 4.54 -16.09
C PHE A 68 6.45 3.85 -15.01
N TYR A 69 5.15 3.69 -15.27
CA TYR A 69 4.26 3.03 -14.32
C TYR A 69 4.57 1.55 -14.16
N GLY A 70 5.09 0.88 -15.18
CA GLY A 70 5.58 -0.49 -15.07
C GLY A 70 6.68 -0.63 -14.02
N GLY A 71 7.67 0.28 -14.01
CA GLY A 71 8.72 0.33 -13.00
C GLY A 71 8.17 0.63 -11.59
N GLN A 72 7.25 1.59 -11.50
CA GLN A 72 6.59 1.95 -10.24
C GLN A 72 5.74 0.79 -9.69
N TRP A 73 4.98 0.10 -10.51
CA TRP A 73 4.19 -1.05 -10.08
C TRP A 73 5.07 -2.24 -9.67
N ALA A 74 6.23 -2.41 -10.29
CA ALA A 74 7.18 -3.45 -9.90
C ALA A 74 7.72 -3.23 -8.49
N ILE A 75 8.12 -2.00 -8.12
CA ILE A 75 8.58 -1.72 -6.75
C ILE A 75 7.44 -1.85 -5.73
N TYR A 76 6.23 -1.42 -6.03
CA TYR A 76 5.07 -1.64 -5.15
C TYR A 76 4.81 -3.14 -4.95
N SER A 77 4.90 -3.95 -6.01
CA SER A 77 4.76 -5.41 -5.90
C SER A 77 5.81 -6.00 -4.97
N CYS A 78 7.06 -5.58 -5.08
CA CYS A 78 8.14 -5.99 -4.19
C CYS A 78 7.86 -5.58 -2.73
N CYS A 79 7.63 -4.29 -2.49
CA CYS A 79 7.48 -3.75 -1.14
C CYS A 79 6.29 -4.36 -0.40
N TYR A 80 5.12 -4.41 -1.04
CA TYR A 80 3.93 -4.99 -0.40
C TYR A 80 4.05 -6.49 -0.19
N THR A 81 4.74 -7.22 -1.07
CA THR A 81 5.04 -8.63 -0.83
C THR A 81 5.94 -8.78 0.39
N ALA A 82 7.07 -8.07 0.46
CA ALA A 82 7.99 -8.15 1.60
C ALA A 82 7.31 -7.77 2.92
N VAL A 83 6.51 -6.70 2.92
CA VAL A 83 5.73 -6.26 4.08
C VAL A 83 4.71 -7.31 4.51
N ALA A 84 4.02 -7.96 3.55
CA ALA A 84 3.11 -9.06 3.85
C ALA A 84 3.85 -10.24 4.52
N LEU A 85 4.99 -10.64 3.97
CA LEU A 85 5.82 -11.71 4.55
C LEU A 85 6.27 -11.36 5.97
N ALA A 86 6.72 -10.13 6.20
CA ALA A 86 7.14 -9.65 7.51
C ALA A 86 5.98 -9.67 8.53
N ASN A 87 4.80 -9.22 8.12
CA ASN A 87 3.62 -9.28 8.96
C ASN A 87 3.19 -10.71 9.26
N LEU A 88 3.26 -11.61 8.28
CA LEU A 88 2.98 -13.04 8.48
C LEU A 88 3.97 -13.69 9.45
N CYS A 89 5.26 -13.33 9.42
CA CYS A 89 6.23 -13.79 10.42
C CYS A 89 5.88 -13.36 11.85
N ARG A 90 5.21 -12.21 12.01
CA ARG A 90 4.75 -11.72 13.31
C ARG A 90 3.46 -12.39 13.75
N ILE A 91 2.55 -12.70 12.82
CA ILE A 91 1.30 -13.41 13.09
C ILE A 91 1.59 -14.90 13.35
N TYR A 92 2.50 -15.50 12.57
CA TYR A 92 2.85 -16.92 12.60
C TYR A 92 4.37 -17.10 12.73
N PRO A 93 4.93 -17.04 13.97
CA PRO A 93 6.39 -17.08 14.16
C PRO A 93 7.09 -18.35 13.62
N ASP A 94 6.36 -19.43 13.45
CA ASP A 94 6.88 -20.72 12.95
C ASP A 94 7.24 -20.72 11.46
N ILE A 95 6.81 -19.70 10.69
CA ILE A 95 7.19 -19.57 9.27
C ILE A 95 8.38 -18.65 9.03
N LYS A 96 9.00 -18.10 10.06
CA LYS A 96 10.11 -17.13 9.94
C LYS A 96 11.27 -17.64 9.09
N ASP A 97 11.70 -18.86 9.33
CA ASP A 97 12.83 -19.48 8.63
C ASP A 97 12.55 -19.65 7.12
N GLU A 98 11.28 -19.80 6.75
CA GLU A 98 10.86 -19.83 5.34
C GLU A 98 10.81 -18.43 4.72
N MET A 99 10.35 -17.41 5.46
CA MET A 99 9.97 -16.11 4.90
C MET A 99 11.08 -15.06 4.97
N LEU A 100 11.92 -15.04 6.02
CA LEU A 100 12.99 -14.03 6.14
C LEU A 100 13.96 -14.02 4.96
N PRO A 101 14.48 -15.17 4.46
CA PRO A 101 15.36 -15.16 3.28
C PRO A 101 14.68 -14.62 2.02
N LYS A 102 13.35 -14.78 1.91
CA LYS A 102 12.57 -14.24 0.78
C LYS A 102 12.43 -12.72 0.88
N ILE A 103 12.27 -12.17 2.09
CA ILE A 103 12.27 -10.72 2.31
C ILE A 103 13.63 -10.14 1.94
N GLU A 104 14.72 -10.77 2.34
CA GLU A 104 16.10 -10.36 1.98
C GLU A 104 16.30 -10.34 0.47
N ALA A 105 15.87 -11.39 -0.22
CA ALA A 105 15.94 -11.45 -1.68
C ALA A 105 15.13 -10.33 -2.34
N ILE A 106 13.96 -9.98 -1.80
CA ILE A 106 13.14 -8.88 -2.31
C ILE A 106 13.80 -7.53 -2.04
N ILE A 107 14.40 -7.29 -0.87
CA ILE A 107 15.15 -6.06 -0.59
C ILE A 107 16.31 -5.92 -1.57
N GLY A 108 17.08 -7.00 -1.78
CA GLY A 108 18.15 -7.02 -2.78
C GLY A 108 17.67 -6.74 -4.21
N LEU A 109 16.47 -7.22 -4.56
CA LEU A 109 15.83 -6.95 -5.85
C LEU A 109 15.46 -5.46 -5.99
N ILE A 110 14.83 -4.86 -4.95
CA ILE A 110 14.48 -3.43 -4.91
C ILE A 110 15.75 -2.59 -5.10
N ASP A 111 16.85 -2.96 -4.46
CA ASP A 111 18.13 -2.23 -4.54
C ASP A 111 18.89 -2.49 -5.86
N THR A 112 18.22 -2.91 -6.92
CA THR A 112 18.84 -3.03 -8.23
C THR A 112 18.62 -1.77 -9.09
N PRO A 113 19.60 -1.34 -9.90
CA PRO A 113 19.42 -0.22 -10.82
C PRO A 113 18.25 -0.40 -11.78
N VAL A 114 17.88 -1.64 -12.10
CA VAL A 114 16.79 -1.95 -13.03
C VAL A 114 15.43 -1.62 -12.41
N ILE A 115 15.21 -1.98 -11.15
CA ILE A 115 13.92 -1.70 -10.46
C ILE A 115 13.79 -0.21 -10.18
N ARG A 116 14.84 0.49 -9.73
CA ARG A 116 14.79 1.93 -9.46
C ARG A 116 14.90 2.83 -10.69
N TYR A 117 15.03 2.24 -11.90
CA TYR A 117 15.22 3.02 -13.12
C TYR A 117 14.07 4.00 -13.43
N TYR A 118 12.84 3.69 -13.05
CA TYR A 118 11.70 4.61 -13.20
C TYR A 118 11.94 5.94 -12.45
N ASP A 119 12.48 5.86 -11.25
CA ASP A 119 12.85 7.00 -10.41
C ASP A 119 14.05 7.76 -11.01
N THR A 120 15.13 7.03 -11.36
CA THR A 120 16.30 7.59 -12.06
C THR A 120 15.91 8.36 -13.31
N MET A 121 14.97 7.86 -14.09
CA MET A 121 14.50 8.49 -15.30
C MET A 121 13.80 9.83 -15.04
N MET A 122 13.03 9.92 -13.97
CA MET A 122 12.31 11.13 -13.59
C MET A 122 13.22 12.19 -12.99
N TRP A 123 14.09 11.80 -12.06
CA TRP A 123 15.00 12.71 -11.37
C TRP A 123 16.28 13.02 -12.14
N LYS A 124 16.60 12.27 -13.23
CA LYS A 124 17.85 12.32 -13.98
C LYS A 124 19.08 12.00 -13.13
N GLU A 125 18.86 11.30 -12.04
CA GLU A 125 19.86 10.89 -11.06
C GLU A 125 19.47 9.55 -10.46
N ASP A 126 20.45 8.68 -10.19
CA ASP A 126 20.21 7.44 -9.46
C ASP A 126 20.05 7.75 -7.96
N ALA A 127 18.93 7.35 -7.37
CA ALA A 127 18.60 7.62 -5.97
C ALA A 127 19.72 7.21 -4.99
N MET A 128 20.40 6.08 -5.25
CA MET A 128 21.48 5.59 -4.38
C MET A 128 22.79 6.36 -4.53
N LYS A 129 22.95 7.13 -5.61
CA LYS A 129 24.08 8.06 -5.80
C LYS A 129 23.75 9.46 -5.33
N GLY A 130 22.45 9.80 -5.29
CA GLY A 130 21.94 11.11 -4.89
C GLY A 130 21.53 11.23 -3.44
N LEU A 131 21.89 10.28 -2.56
CA LEU A 131 21.46 10.28 -1.15
C LEU A 131 21.78 11.58 -0.40
N ASP A 132 22.91 12.23 -0.70
CA ASP A 132 23.29 13.51 -0.13
C ASP A 132 22.89 14.72 -0.98
N GLY A 133 22.22 14.47 -2.11
CA GLY A 133 21.82 15.48 -3.09
C GLY A 133 20.52 16.21 -2.72
N PRO A 134 20.12 17.20 -3.56
CA PRO A 134 18.91 18.00 -3.33
C PRO A 134 17.64 17.37 -3.90
N ASN A 135 17.74 16.24 -4.62
CA ASN A 135 16.60 15.53 -5.18
C ASN A 135 15.94 14.65 -4.12
N ASP A 136 14.61 14.65 -4.10
CA ASP A 136 13.87 14.01 -3.01
C ASP A 136 13.88 12.48 -3.13
N HIS A 137 13.81 11.92 -4.36
CA HIS A 137 13.70 10.48 -4.61
C HIS A 137 12.70 9.76 -3.69
N MET A 138 11.71 10.51 -3.23
CA MET A 138 10.86 10.17 -2.09
C MET A 138 10.16 8.83 -2.28
N THR A 139 9.56 8.59 -3.45
CA THR A 139 8.79 7.37 -3.71
C THR A 139 9.68 6.13 -3.60
N TYR A 140 10.90 6.17 -4.15
CA TYR A 140 11.81 5.03 -4.09
C TYR A 140 12.38 4.83 -2.68
N LEU A 141 12.96 5.89 -2.09
CA LEU A 141 13.66 5.78 -0.79
C LEU A 141 12.71 5.43 0.35
N SER A 142 11.48 5.99 0.35
CA SER A 142 10.50 5.70 1.39
C SER A 142 10.00 4.25 1.33
N LEU A 143 9.73 3.73 0.14
CA LEU A 143 9.30 2.34 -0.03
C LEU A 143 10.39 1.34 0.37
N LEU A 144 11.66 1.62 0.01
CA LEU A 144 12.80 0.79 0.41
C LEU A 144 12.98 0.82 1.94
N ALA A 145 12.99 2.01 2.54
CA ALA A 145 13.10 2.15 4.00
C ALA A 145 11.93 1.47 4.73
N TRP A 146 10.70 1.67 4.27
CA TRP A 146 9.51 1.00 4.81
C TRP A 146 9.62 -0.52 4.76
N THR A 147 10.10 -1.07 3.65
CA THR A 147 10.33 -2.50 3.48
C THR A 147 11.38 -3.03 4.47
N ILE A 148 12.51 -2.33 4.62
CA ILE A 148 13.58 -2.73 5.55
C ILE A 148 13.09 -2.66 7.00
N THR A 149 12.32 -1.62 7.38
CA THR A 149 11.77 -1.54 8.75
C THR A 149 10.85 -2.72 9.07
N HIS A 150 10.03 -3.19 8.12
CA HIS A 150 9.23 -4.39 8.29
C HIS A 150 10.06 -5.67 8.41
N TYR A 151 11.14 -5.80 7.63
CA TYR A 151 12.11 -6.89 7.78
C TYR A 151 12.68 -6.93 9.21
N LYS A 152 13.07 -5.75 9.75
CA LYS A 152 13.55 -5.65 11.14
C LYS A 152 12.47 -6.04 12.16
N PHE A 153 11.23 -5.60 12.01
CA PHE A 153 10.11 -6.00 12.88
C PHE A 153 9.82 -7.51 12.83
N ALA A 154 10.09 -8.17 11.71
CA ALA A 154 9.98 -9.63 11.60
C ALA A 154 11.14 -10.38 12.28
N GLY A 155 12.16 -9.68 12.73
CA GLY A 155 13.35 -10.26 13.39
C GLY A 155 14.53 -10.45 12.42
N GLY A 156 14.56 -9.70 11.33
CA GLY A 156 15.70 -9.65 10.40
C GLY A 156 16.96 -9.10 11.06
N ASP A 157 18.12 -9.50 10.55
CA ASP A 157 19.44 -9.13 11.06
C ASP A 157 19.84 -7.68 10.69
N SER A 158 21.12 -7.34 10.90
CA SER A 158 21.65 -5.99 10.68
C SER A 158 22.20 -5.72 9.27
N GLN A 159 22.07 -6.66 8.34
CA GLN A 159 22.70 -6.52 7.01
C GLN A 159 22.24 -5.29 6.22
N PHE A 160 21.01 -4.80 6.45
CA PHE A 160 20.44 -3.63 5.79
C PHE A 160 20.41 -2.37 6.66
N ASP A 161 20.99 -2.38 7.88
CA ASP A 161 20.89 -1.24 8.81
C ASP A 161 21.53 0.03 8.22
N ASN A 162 22.71 -0.08 7.59
CA ASN A 162 23.36 1.06 6.94
C ASN A 162 22.53 1.62 5.77
N LEU A 163 21.89 0.75 4.99
CA LEU A 163 21.04 1.16 3.89
C LEU A 163 19.77 1.87 4.41
N LEU A 164 19.16 1.33 5.46
CA LEU A 164 18.01 1.95 6.12
C LEU A 164 18.36 3.33 6.68
N GLU A 165 19.46 3.44 7.40
CA GLU A 165 19.95 4.70 7.96
C GLU A 165 20.17 5.75 6.86
N ALA A 166 20.84 5.38 5.77
CA ALA A 166 21.12 6.28 4.65
C ALA A 166 19.82 6.78 3.97
N CYS A 167 18.84 5.90 3.74
CA CYS A 167 17.55 6.28 3.19
C CYS A 167 16.81 7.24 4.14
N CYS A 168 16.73 6.91 5.42
CA CYS A 168 16.03 7.75 6.42
C CYS A 168 16.70 9.11 6.60
N GLN A 169 18.02 9.18 6.62
CA GLN A 169 18.77 10.45 6.70
C GLN A 169 18.53 11.33 5.48
N SER A 170 18.53 10.75 4.28
CA SER A 170 18.26 11.48 3.03
C SER A 170 16.84 12.06 3.04
N LEU A 171 15.84 11.24 3.35
CA LEU A 171 14.44 11.66 3.45
C LEU A 171 14.26 12.78 4.50
N HIS A 172 14.78 12.59 5.69
CA HIS A 172 14.69 13.58 6.78
C HIS A 172 15.36 14.91 6.43
N ARG A 173 16.59 14.87 5.89
CA ARG A 173 17.30 16.08 5.47
C ARG A 173 16.47 16.86 4.45
N ASN A 174 15.95 16.19 3.43
CA ASN A 174 15.14 16.84 2.40
C ASN A 174 13.79 17.35 2.95
N MET A 175 13.19 16.67 3.93
CA MET A 175 12.03 17.20 4.67
C MET A 175 12.36 18.54 5.35
N LEU A 176 13.51 18.64 6.04
CA LEU A 176 13.92 19.88 6.72
C LEU A 176 14.24 21.02 5.75
N LEU A 177 14.70 20.72 4.54
CA LEU A 177 14.93 21.70 3.47
C LEU A 177 13.63 22.14 2.78
N SER A 178 12.57 21.35 2.89
CA SER A 178 11.27 21.70 2.32
C SER A 178 10.53 22.74 3.16
N PRO A 179 9.84 23.71 2.55
CA PRO A 179 9.17 24.80 3.27
C PRO A 179 8.04 24.31 4.20
N ASP A 180 7.52 23.12 3.98
CA ASP A 180 6.39 22.56 4.74
C ASP A 180 6.61 21.11 5.19
N LEU A 181 7.83 20.60 5.09
CA LEU A 181 8.24 19.21 5.39
C LEU A 181 7.75 18.18 4.37
N ASN A 182 7.07 18.57 3.29
CA ASN A 182 6.65 17.64 2.26
C ASN A 182 7.71 17.49 1.17
N LEU A 183 7.92 16.25 0.76
CA LEU A 183 8.76 15.85 -0.36
C LEU A 183 7.90 15.68 -1.62
N ARG A 184 8.56 15.63 -2.77
CA ARG A 184 7.94 15.39 -4.06
C ARG A 184 8.12 13.94 -4.47
N SER A 185 7.03 13.32 -4.94
CA SER A 185 7.12 11.98 -5.55
C SER A 185 8.03 12.01 -6.79
N PHE A 186 7.86 13.06 -7.62
CA PHE A 186 8.67 13.31 -8.83
C PHE A 186 8.86 14.81 -9.05
N PRO A 187 9.85 15.23 -9.85
CA PRO A 187 10.01 16.62 -10.26
C PRO A 187 8.74 17.16 -10.91
N ASP A 188 8.43 18.40 -10.63
CA ASP A 188 7.31 19.12 -11.27
C ASP A 188 5.89 18.59 -11.03
N THR A 189 5.71 17.62 -10.13
CA THR A 189 4.40 17.12 -9.74
C THR A 189 3.79 17.90 -8.56
N PRO A 190 2.47 17.81 -8.34
CA PRO A 190 1.86 18.12 -7.05
C PRO A 190 2.50 17.29 -5.92
N ILE A 191 2.29 17.71 -4.69
CA ILE A 191 2.65 16.90 -3.52
C ILE A 191 1.53 15.88 -3.30
N PHE A 192 1.86 14.61 -3.41
CA PHE A 192 0.94 13.51 -3.10
C PHE A 192 1.09 13.14 -1.63
N LEU A 193 0.08 13.43 -0.81
CA LEU A 193 0.13 13.12 0.62
C LEU A 193 0.11 11.61 0.91
N PRO A 194 -0.58 10.75 0.14
CA PRO A 194 -0.44 9.30 0.29
C PRO A 194 1.00 8.81 0.12
N ASP A 195 1.75 9.37 -0.87
CA ASP A 195 3.15 9.00 -1.08
C ASP A 195 4.02 9.52 0.06
N MET A 196 3.77 10.75 0.53
CA MET A 196 4.49 11.32 1.65
C MET A 196 4.30 10.51 2.95
N LEU A 197 3.13 9.90 3.14
CA LEU A 197 2.87 9.06 4.30
C LEU A 197 3.78 7.83 4.37
N TYR A 198 4.26 7.28 3.25
CA TYR A 198 5.28 6.22 3.30
C TYR A 198 6.58 6.71 3.96
N THR A 199 6.99 7.96 3.68
CA THR A 199 8.13 8.57 4.37
C THR A 199 7.86 8.68 5.87
N ILE A 200 6.69 9.19 6.26
CA ILE A 200 6.32 9.34 7.67
C ILE A 200 6.30 8.00 8.39
N VAL A 201 5.69 6.97 7.78
CA VAL A 201 5.66 5.61 8.37
C VAL A 201 7.06 5.01 8.45
N ALA A 202 7.90 5.18 7.44
CA ALA A 202 9.28 4.65 7.46
C ALA A 202 10.11 5.29 8.58
N LEU A 203 10.07 6.61 8.73
CA LEU A 203 10.77 7.33 9.81
C LEU A 203 10.19 7.01 11.19
N HIS A 204 8.86 6.89 11.30
CA HIS A 204 8.20 6.47 12.54
C HIS A 204 8.63 5.05 12.93
N ASN A 205 8.63 4.10 11.99
CA ASN A 205 9.09 2.74 12.22
C ASN A 205 10.57 2.70 12.64
N TYR A 206 11.41 3.55 12.03
CA TYR A 206 12.81 3.69 12.44
C TYR A 206 12.91 4.10 13.93
N GLU A 207 12.15 5.11 14.36
CA GLU A 207 12.12 5.52 15.77
C GLU A 207 11.60 4.40 16.71
N GLN A 208 10.61 3.62 16.25
CA GLN A 208 10.13 2.45 17.01
C GLN A 208 11.20 1.35 17.15
N LEU A 209 12.06 1.16 16.17
CA LEU A 209 13.13 0.17 16.18
C LEU A 209 14.33 0.59 17.04
N TYR A 210 14.74 1.85 16.95
CA TYR A 210 16.01 2.29 17.50
C TYR A 210 15.90 3.29 18.66
N GLY A 211 14.74 3.93 18.85
CA GLY A 211 14.50 4.92 19.91
C GLY A 211 15.45 6.12 19.85
N SER A 212 15.91 6.48 18.65
CA SER A 212 16.99 7.45 18.47
C SER A 212 16.60 8.89 18.78
N GLY A 213 15.32 9.23 18.63
CA GLY A 213 14.79 10.59 18.70
C GLY A 213 15.17 11.50 17.53
N LYS A 214 15.97 11.01 16.56
CA LYS A 214 16.50 11.81 15.45
C LYS A 214 15.43 12.45 14.58
N TYR A 215 14.34 11.74 14.34
CA TYR A 215 13.29 12.12 13.38
C TYR A 215 12.03 12.64 14.07
N GLN A 216 11.95 12.56 15.40
CA GLN A 216 10.73 12.82 16.17
C GLN A 216 10.19 14.24 15.98
N ASP A 217 11.05 15.28 15.92
CA ASP A 217 10.61 16.67 15.69
C ASP A 217 9.94 16.84 14.32
N ALA A 218 10.58 16.35 13.27
CA ALA A 218 10.03 16.43 11.92
C ALA A 218 8.70 15.66 11.79
N LEU A 219 8.61 14.47 12.38
CA LEU A 219 7.39 13.66 12.42
C LEU A 219 6.25 14.39 13.14
N SER A 220 6.51 14.93 14.34
CA SER A 220 5.51 15.65 15.14
C SER A 220 4.98 16.87 14.41
N ARG A 221 5.87 17.68 13.84
CA ARG A 221 5.51 18.88 13.06
C ARG A 221 4.76 18.56 11.78
N TRP A 222 5.11 17.46 11.10
CA TRP A 222 4.39 17.04 9.91
C TRP A 222 2.97 16.55 10.26
N LEU A 223 2.83 15.75 11.32
CA LEU A 223 1.53 15.23 11.78
C LEU A 223 0.64 16.39 12.29
N GLU A 224 1.19 17.39 12.98
CA GLU A 224 0.45 18.58 13.38
C GLU A 224 -0.12 19.31 12.14
N LYS A 225 0.67 19.51 11.08
CA LYS A 225 0.18 20.11 9.84
C LYS A 225 -0.85 19.25 9.12
N ALA A 226 -0.71 17.92 9.15
CA ALA A 226 -1.70 17.02 8.59
C ALA A 226 -3.06 17.16 9.28
N GLN A 227 -3.06 17.40 10.60
CA GLN A 227 -4.27 17.59 11.41
C GLN A 227 -4.89 18.99 11.30
N THR A 228 -4.13 20.00 10.90
CA THR A 228 -4.58 21.39 10.99
C THR A 228 -4.59 22.14 9.65
N VAL A 229 -3.62 21.87 8.77
CA VAL A 229 -3.37 22.66 7.55
C VAL A 229 -3.85 21.98 6.29
N TRP A 230 -3.66 20.66 6.21
CA TRP A 230 -3.88 19.91 4.95
C TRP A 230 -5.19 19.13 4.94
N LEU A 231 -6.13 19.47 5.79
CA LEU A 231 -7.48 18.90 5.71
C LEU A 231 -8.27 19.56 4.58
N ASP A 232 -8.99 18.73 3.85
CA ASP A 232 -10.00 19.19 2.89
C ASP A 232 -11.15 19.89 3.65
N LYS A 233 -11.46 21.10 3.25
CA LYS A 233 -12.40 21.96 3.98
C LYS A 233 -13.85 21.48 3.96
N GLU A 234 -14.23 20.70 2.94
CA GLU A 234 -15.60 20.23 2.78
C GLU A 234 -15.82 18.94 3.58
N THR A 235 -14.81 18.08 3.63
CA THR A 235 -14.92 16.73 4.19
C THR A 235 -14.24 16.55 5.54
N GLY A 236 -13.26 17.40 5.88
CA GLY A 236 -12.40 17.20 7.04
C GLY A 236 -11.38 16.08 6.90
N LEU A 237 -11.29 15.47 5.73
CA LEU A 237 -10.32 14.41 5.44
C LEU A 237 -8.96 15.01 5.07
N LEU A 238 -7.88 14.26 5.34
CA LEU A 238 -6.56 14.60 4.84
C LEU A 238 -6.60 14.66 3.31
N ALA A 239 -6.14 15.77 2.73
CA ALA A 239 -6.14 16.00 1.30
C ALA A 239 -5.37 14.91 0.55
N SER A 240 -5.78 14.63 -0.67
CA SER A 240 -5.04 13.71 -1.55
C SER A 240 -3.77 14.35 -2.10
N MET A 241 -3.86 15.64 -2.44
CA MET A 241 -2.75 16.37 -3.07
C MET A 241 -2.70 17.82 -2.60
N LEU A 242 -1.46 18.36 -2.59
CA LEU A 242 -1.22 19.79 -2.39
C LEU A 242 -0.64 20.39 -3.67
N THR A 243 -0.96 21.67 -3.92
CA THR A 243 -0.33 22.42 -5.01
C THR A 243 1.18 22.52 -4.80
N ARG A 244 1.97 22.36 -5.86
CA ARG A 244 3.43 22.40 -5.80
C ARG A 244 4.00 23.69 -5.19
N LYS A 245 3.45 24.85 -5.58
CA LYS A 245 3.97 26.17 -5.13
C LYS A 245 3.36 26.64 -3.83
N LEU A 246 2.03 26.57 -3.70
CA LEU A 246 1.32 27.15 -2.55
C LEU A 246 1.16 26.16 -1.39
N ARG A 247 1.43 24.88 -1.62
CA ARG A 247 1.33 23.81 -0.59
C ARG A 247 -0.05 23.76 0.07
N LYS A 248 -1.11 24.00 -0.71
CA LYS A 248 -2.51 23.97 -0.28
C LYS A 248 -3.26 22.83 -0.95
N PRO A 249 -4.28 22.24 -0.30
CA PRO A 249 -5.16 21.25 -0.90
C PRO A 249 -5.66 21.71 -2.26
N THR A 250 -5.61 20.83 -3.28
CA THR A 250 -5.88 21.24 -4.68
C THR A 250 -6.93 20.42 -5.40
N SER A 251 -7.30 19.28 -4.93
CA SER A 251 -8.31 18.44 -5.57
C SER A 251 -9.30 17.93 -4.56
N LYS A 252 -10.50 17.53 -5.03
CA LYS A 252 -11.42 16.77 -4.20
C LYS A 252 -10.75 15.47 -3.74
N VAL A 253 -11.02 15.08 -2.50
CA VAL A 253 -10.54 13.81 -1.97
C VAL A 253 -11.10 12.63 -2.78
N ARG A 254 -10.28 11.62 -2.98
CA ARG A 254 -10.59 10.42 -3.77
C ARG A 254 -10.57 9.19 -2.89
N GLY A 255 -11.41 8.21 -3.21
CA GLY A 255 -11.56 7.01 -2.39
C GLY A 255 -10.29 6.19 -2.27
N SER A 256 -9.56 6.00 -3.38
CA SER A 256 -8.28 5.27 -3.39
C SER A 256 -7.23 5.94 -2.50
N TYR A 257 -7.00 7.24 -2.69
CA TYR A 257 -6.02 8.00 -1.92
C TYR A 257 -6.42 8.15 -0.45
N THR A 258 -7.70 8.37 -0.18
CA THR A 258 -8.19 8.48 1.21
C THR A 258 -8.10 7.14 1.94
N ALA A 259 -8.38 6.01 1.27
CA ALA A 259 -8.20 4.69 1.84
C ALA A 259 -6.73 4.43 2.21
N LEU A 260 -5.79 4.80 1.33
CA LEU A 260 -4.36 4.68 1.58
C LEU A 260 -3.92 5.62 2.72
N ASN A 261 -4.38 6.88 2.72
CA ASN A 261 -4.12 7.82 3.81
C ASN A 261 -4.58 7.24 5.17
N CYS A 262 -5.82 6.74 5.26
CA CYS A 262 -6.34 6.15 6.49
C CYS A 262 -5.52 4.95 6.96
N SER A 263 -5.07 4.10 6.04
CA SER A 263 -4.25 2.93 6.38
C SER A 263 -2.87 3.35 6.92
N LEU A 264 -2.19 4.27 6.22
CA LEU A 264 -0.86 4.72 6.63
C LEU A 264 -0.91 5.58 7.91
N LEU A 265 -1.92 6.44 8.08
CA LEU A 265 -2.14 7.18 9.33
C LEU A 265 -2.37 6.25 10.53
N ALA A 266 -3.08 5.13 10.34
CA ALA A 266 -3.31 4.16 11.40
C ALA A 266 -1.98 3.59 11.94
N PHE A 267 -0.92 3.56 11.13
CA PHE A 267 0.38 3.01 11.54
C PHE A 267 1.29 4.03 12.25
N CYS A 268 1.06 5.34 12.11
CA CYS A 268 2.02 6.36 12.55
C CYS A 268 1.42 7.58 13.24
N ALA A 269 0.11 7.84 13.13
CA ALA A 269 -0.56 8.96 13.77
C ALA A 269 -1.03 8.60 15.19
N ASP A 270 -1.43 9.62 15.94
CA ASP A 270 -2.16 9.37 17.18
C ASP A 270 -3.50 8.67 16.90
N GLU A 271 -3.93 7.88 17.88
CA GLU A 271 -5.09 7.01 17.74
C GLU A 271 -6.37 7.81 17.45
N THR A 272 -6.55 8.98 18.08
CA THR A 272 -7.73 9.81 17.89
C THR A 272 -7.84 10.30 16.45
N PHE A 273 -6.77 10.88 15.91
CA PHE A 273 -6.76 11.38 14.54
C PHE A 273 -6.95 10.25 13.52
N ALA A 274 -6.26 9.12 13.70
CA ALA A 274 -6.41 7.96 12.83
C ALA A 274 -7.86 7.44 12.81
N HIS A 275 -8.50 7.29 13.97
CA HIS A 275 -9.89 6.88 14.10
C HIS A 275 -10.87 7.88 13.48
N ASP A 276 -10.66 9.20 13.68
CA ASP A 276 -11.54 10.23 13.11
C ASP A 276 -11.46 10.26 11.58
N GLN A 277 -10.27 10.17 11.01
CA GLN A 277 -10.08 10.06 9.56
C GLN A 277 -10.75 8.79 9.01
N TYR A 278 -10.59 7.65 9.66
CA TYR A 278 -11.20 6.40 9.25
C TYR A 278 -12.75 6.44 9.36
N LYS A 279 -13.29 7.06 10.39
CA LYS A 279 -14.73 7.26 10.56
C LYS A 279 -15.33 8.13 9.46
N LEU A 280 -14.68 9.26 9.14
CA LEU A 280 -15.08 10.13 8.04
C LEU A 280 -14.98 9.40 6.69
N PHE A 281 -13.89 8.67 6.45
CA PHE A 281 -13.72 7.85 5.26
C PHE A 281 -14.86 6.85 5.09
N LYS A 282 -15.19 6.07 6.12
CA LYS A 282 -16.31 5.11 6.07
C LYS A 282 -17.63 5.79 5.75
N LYS A 283 -17.90 6.96 6.35
CA LYS A 283 -19.14 7.72 6.12
C LYS A 283 -19.27 8.20 4.67
N LEU A 284 -18.18 8.63 4.04
CA LEU A 284 -18.19 9.29 2.74
C LEU A 284 -17.98 8.33 1.56
N PHE A 285 -17.16 7.29 1.73
CA PHE A 285 -16.70 6.46 0.62
C PHE A 285 -17.28 5.04 0.59
N ILE A 286 -17.89 4.53 1.68
CA ILE A 286 -18.51 3.21 1.62
C ILE A 286 -19.73 3.23 0.71
N LYS A 287 -19.76 2.29 -0.23
CA LYS A 287 -20.93 1.93 -1.02
C LYS A 287 -21.41 0.54 -0.62
N LYS A 288 -22.69 0.43 -0.23
CA LYS A 288 -23.27 -0.81 0.28
C LYS A 288 -24.03 -1.62 -0.77
N SER A 289 -24.44 -0.99 -1.87
CA SER A 289 -25.29 -1.63 -2.89
C SER A 289 -24.95 -1.08 -4.29
N PRO A 290 -25.01 -1.90 -5.36
CA PRO A 290 -25.36 -3.33 -5.37
C PRO A 290 -24.24 -4.24 -4.81
N VAL A 291 -22.98 -3.78 -4.79
CA VAL A 291 -21.80 -4.46 -4.24
C VAL A 291 -21.20 -3.58 -3.15
N PHE A 292 -20.71 -4.20 -2.08
CA PHE A 292 -19.99 -3.49 -1.02
C PHE A 292 -18.60 -3.13 -1.49
N GLY A 293 -18.13 -1.91 -1.20
CA GLY A 293 -16.79 -1.47 -1.55
C GLY A 293 -16.60 0.03 -1.40
N ILE A 294 -15.45 0.50 -1.82
CA ILE A 294 -15.08 1.90 -1.74
C ILE A 294 -15.34 2.59 -3.08
N ARG A 295 -16.19 3.63 -3.07
CA ARG A 295 -16.37 4.48 -4.25
C ARG A 295 -15.14 5.36 -4.48
N GLU A 296 -14.84 5.66 -5.75
CA GLU A 296 -13.71 6.53 -6.06
C GLU A 296 -14.03 8.02 -5.83
N PHE A 297 -15.28 8.44 -6.07
CA PHE A 297 -15.70 9.82 -5.90
C PHE A 297 -16.92 9.91 -4.98
N ILE A 298 -16.98 10.95 -4.15
CA ILE A 298 -18.07 11.18 -3.19
C ILE A 298 -19.41 11.44 -3.92
N ASP A 299 -19.36 12.31 -4.94
CA ASP A 299 -20.57 12.75 -5.67
C ASP A 299 -21.03 11.71 -6.69
N LYS A 300 -20.60 11.88 -7.94
CA LYS A 300 -20.94 10.99 -9.05
C LYS A 300 -19.71 10.22 -9.51
N SER A 301 -19.59 8.98 -9.06
CA SER A 301 -18.62 8.07 -9.67
C SER A 301 -19.15 7.56 -11.00
N PRO A 302 -18.35 7.61 -12.08
CA PRO A 302 -18.74 6.98 -13.33
C PRO A 302 -18.99 5.49 -13.12
N MET A 303 -19.97 4.95 -13.85
CA MET A 303 -20.28 3.51 -13.77
C MET A 303 -19.12 2.64 -14.21
N PHE A 304 -18.40 3.11 -15.26
CA PHE A 304 -17.20 2.46 -15.79
C PHE A 304 -16.22 3.54 -16.22
N SER A 305 -14.99 3.46 -15.73
CA SER A 305 -13.85 4.28 -16.16
C SER A 305 -12.56 3.59 -15.79
N PHE A 306 -11.45 4.09 -16.30
CA PHE A 306 -10.11 3.63 -15.93
C PHE A 306 -9.29 4.81 -15.39
N ASP A 307 -8.57 4.55 -14.34
CA ASP A 307 -7.62 5.49 -13.74
C ASP A 307 -6.38 4.70 -13.30
N VAL A 308 -5.19 5.24 -13.52
CA VAL A 308 -3.93 4.53 -13.22
C VAL A 308 -3.80 4.20 -11.73
N ASP A 309 -4.22 5.11 -10.87
CA ASP A 309 -4.06 4.95 -9.42
C ASP A 309 -5.23 4.19 -8.78
N ALA A 310 -6.45 4.43 -9.26
CA ALA A 310 -7.65 3.78 -8.76
C ALA A 310 -7.90 2.40 -9.40
N GLY A 311 -7.25 2.12 -10.53
CA GLY A 311 -7.55 0.98 -11.37
C GLY A 311 -8.85 1.19 -12.16
N PRO A 312 -9.44 0.09 -12.68
CA PRO A 312 -10.71 0.18 -13.38
C PRO A 312 -11.85 0.42 -12.39
N ILE A 313 -12.50 1.55 -12.50
CA ILE A 313 -13.69 1.86 -11.72
C ILE A 313 -14.88 1.10 -12.32
N VAL A 314 -15.47 0.23 -11.52
CA VAL A 314 -16.62 -0.60 -11.91
C VAL A 314 -17.76 -0.34 -10.95
N PHE A 315 -18.95 0.03 -11.45
CA PHE A 315 -20.07 0.50 -10.64
C PHE A 315 -19.73 1.66 -9.69
N GLY A 316 -18.78 2.50 -10.08
CA GLY A 316 -18.29 3.59 -9.23
C GLY A 316 -17.39 3.14 -8.07
N LEU A 317 -17.04 1.85 -7.99
CA LEU A 317 -16.14 1.29 -6.99
C LEU A 317 -14.70 1.29 -7.50
N SER A 318 -13.78 1.64 -6.61
CA SER A 318 -12.33 1.60 -6.82
C SER A 318 -11.77 0.29 -6.28
N PRO A 319 -11.17 -0.57 -7.10
CA PRO A 319 -10.42 -1.74 -6.62
C PRO A 319 -9.29 -1.34 -5.68
N SER A 320 -8.47 -0.34 -6.04
CA SER A 320 -7.39 0.14 -5.20
C SER A 320 -7.90 0.69 -3.86
N GLY A 321 -8.96 1.52 -3.88
CA GLY A 321 -9.58 2.03 -2.65
C GLY A 321 -10.12 0.90 -1.76
N THR A 322 -10.73 -0.13 -2.36
CA THR A 322 -11.23 -1.30 -1.64
C THR A 322 -10.09 -2.10 -1.02
N THR A 323 -8.98 -2.25 -1.75
CA THR A 323 -7.80 -2.98 -1.29
C THR A 323 -7.03 -2.21 -0.21
N PHE A 324 -6.78 -0.92 -0.41
CA PHE A 324 -6.10 -0.08 0.59
C PHE A 324 -6.89 0.03 1.89
N ALA A 325 -8.22 0.08 1.85
CA ALA A 325 -9.06 0.15 3.05
C ALA A 325 -8.92 -1.08 3.97
N LEU A 326 -8.43 -2.21 3.46
CA LEU A 326 -8.11 -3.39 4.28
C LEU A 326 -7.05 -3.07 5.33
N GLY A 327 -6.06 -2.22 5.03
CA GLY A 327 -4.99 -1.88 5.98
C GLY A 327 -5.53 -1.20 7.23
N ALA A 328 -6.33 -0.14 7.08
CA ALA A 328 -6.95 0.54 8.21
C ALA A 328 -7.92 -0.38 8.96
N ALA A 329 -8.77 -1.13 8.24
CA ALA A 329 -9.72 -2.05 8.87
C ALA A 329 -9.00 -3.13 9.69
N THR A 330 -7.89 -3.68 9.17
CA THR A 330 -7.11 -4.71 9.86
C THR A 330 -6.39 -4.14 11.08
N TRP A 331 -5.73 -2.99 10.95
CA TRP A 331 -4.98 -2.36 12.03
C TRP A 331 -5.87 -1.91 13.18
N LEU A 332 -7.02 -1.31 12.87
CA LEU A 332 -7.97 -0.78 13.84
C LEU A 332 -8.95 -1.85 14.38
N GLY A 333 -8.84 -3.11 13.95
CA GLY A 333 -9.68 -4.21 14.41
C GLY A 333 -11.14 -4.13 13.93
N ASP A 334 -11.41 -3.40 12.83
CA ASP A 334 -12.75 -3.37 12.21
C ASP A 334 -12.97 -4.61 11.35
N TRP A 335 -13.14 -5.76 12.02
CA TRP A 335 -13.25 -7.06 11.37
C TRP A 335 -14.48 -7.18 10.49
N GLU A 336 -15.59 -6.51 10.82
CA GLU A 336 -16.77 -6.46 9.97
C GLU A 336 -16.45 -5.80 8.62
N MET A 337 -15.84 -4.62 8.65
CA MET A 337 -15.44 -3.90 7.44
C MET A 337 -14.45 -4.72 6.62
N ARG A 338 -13.44 -5.28 7.28
CA ARG A 338 -12.44 -6.15 6.65
C ARG A 338 -13.07 -7.36 5.97
N SER A 339 -13.98 -8.06 6.65
CA SER A 339 -14.69 -9.23 6.11
C SER A 339 -15.49 -8.86 4.85
N ARG A 340 -16.24 -7.76 4.89
CA ARG A 340 -17.04 -7.28 3.74
C ARG A 340 -16.17 -6.91 2.52
N LEU A 341 -15.04 -6.24 2.75
CA LEU A 341 -14.08 -5.90 1.69
C LEU A 341 -13.48 -7.16 1.06
N LEU A 342 -13.10 -8.15 1.88
CA LEU A 342 -12.57 -9.43 1.41
C LEU A 342 -13.59 -10.26 0.65
N GLN A 343 -14.86 -10.26 1.06
CA GLN A 343 -15.94 -10.90 0.30
C GLN A 343 -16.05 -10.31 -1.11
N THR A 344 -15.97 -8.99 -1.21
CA THR A 344 -15.98 -8.31 -2.52
C THR A 344 -14.74 -8.68 -3.33
N ALA A 345 -13.56 -8.63 -2.73
CA ALA A 345 -12.31 -8.99 -3.40
C ALA A 345 -12.31 -10.44 -3.88
N SER A 346 -12.74 -11.39 -3.04
CA SER A 346 -12.81 -12.82 -3.39
C SER A 346 -13.84 -13.10 -4.49
N THR A 347 -14.97 -12.38 -4.46
CA THR A 347 -16.01 -12.55 -5.46
C THR A 347 -15.61 -11.95 -6.81
N ALA A 348 -14.95 -10.78 -6.81
CA ALA A 348 -14.48 -10.12 -8.03
C ALA A 348 -13.19 -10.74 -8.55
N GLY A 349 -12.30 -11.18 -7.67
CA GLY A 349 -10.97 -11.68 -8.00
C GLY A 349 -10.93 -13.12 -8.47
N ASP A 350 -11.90 -13.95 -8.12
CA ASP A 350 -11.95 -15.40 -8.42
C ASP A 350 -10.68 -16.13 -7.95
N THR A 351 -10.71 -16.64 -6.72
CA THR A 351 -9.52 -17.28 -6.11
C THR A 351 -9.16 -18.59 -6.78
N ILE A 352 -7.94 -18.69 -7.27
CA ILE A 352 -7.31 -19.91 -7.77
C ILE A 352 -6.53 -20.55 -6.62
N VAL A 353 -6.66 -21.87 -6.48
CA VAL A 353 -5.92 -22.67 -5.49
C VAL A 353 -5.16 -23.77 -6.22
N ASP A 354 -3.84 -23.76 -6.09
CA ASP A 354 -2.97 -24.84 -6.54
C ASP A 354 -2.53 -25.68 -5.32
N LYS A 355 -3.18 -26.84 -5.17
CA LYS A 355 -2.88 -27.77 -4.06
C LYS A 355 -1.51 -28.45 -4.20
N ALA A 356 -1.01 -28.62 -5.42
CA ALA A 356 0.29 -29.28 -5.64
C ALA A 356 1.45 -28.39 -5.19
N GLN A 357 1.32 -27.08 -5.42
CA GLN A 357 2.32 -26.07 -5.01
C GLN A 357 2.02 -25.44 -3.65
N ASN A 358 0.88 -25.75 -3.06
CA ASN A 358 0.38 -25.14 -1.84
C ASN A 358 0.35 -23.59 -1.95
N THR A 359 -0.20 -23.08 -3.07
CA THR A 359 -0.35 -21.67 -3.38
C THR A 359 -1.79 -21.30 -3.70
N CYS A 360 -2.13 -20.04 -3.51
CA CYS A 360 -3.39 -19.48 -3.99
C CYS A 360 -3.22 -17.98 -4.31
N HIS A 361 -4.08 -17.46 -5.18
CA HIS A 361 -4.08 -16.06 -5.59
C HIS A 361 -5.43 -15.69 -6.21
N TYR A 362 -5.70 -14.41 -6.38
CA TYR A 362 -6.81 -13.99 -7.23
C TYR A 362 -6.42 -14.14 -8.69
N ARG A 363 -7.33 -14.62 -9.55
CA ARG A 363 -7.11 -14.65 -11.00
C ARG A 363 -6.71 -13.29 -11.58
N LEU A 364 -7.19 -12.19 -10.96
CA LEU A 364 -6.76 -10.84 -11.30
C LEU A 364 -5.28 -10.59 -11.04
N GLY A 365 -4.66 -11.30 -10.08
CA GLY A 365 -3.22 -11.22 -9.79
C GLY A 365 -2.35 -11.60 -10.99
N GLU A 366 -2.82 -12.49 -11.86
CA GLU A 366 -2.10 -12.89 -13.09
C GLU A 366 -1.91 -11.75 -14.10
N VAL A 367 -2.74 -10.69 -14.01
CA VAL A 367 -2.67 -9.52 -14.88
C VAL A 367 -2.40 -8.22 -14.12
N ALA A 368 -2.49 -8.24 -12.79
CA ALA A 368 -2.29 -7.10 -11.91
C ALA A 368 -1.56 -7.56 -10.63
N LEU A 369 -0.33 -8.06 -10.78
CA LEU A 369 0.50 -8.58 -9.69
C LEU A 369 0.60 -7.58 -8.52
N CYS A 370 0.75 -6.29 -8.83
CA CYS A 370 0.77 -5.23 -7.82
C CYS A 370 -0.51 -5.22 -6.97
N GLY A 371 -1.68 -5.44 -7.57
CA GLY A 371 -2.95 -5.51 -6.86
C GLY A 371 -3.02 -6.66 -5.85
N GLU A 372 -2.51 -7.84 -6.22
CA GLU A 372 -2.42 -9.01 -5.31
C GLU A 372 -1.46 -8.74 -4.15
N ALA A 373 -0.29 -8.14 -4.43
CA ALA A 373 0.70 -7.80 -3.42
C ALA A 373 0.13 -6.77 -2.43
N VAL A 374 -0.51 -5.70 -2.91
CA VAL A 374 -1.17 -4.69 -2.07
C VAL A 374 -2.28 -5.33 -1.23
N ALA A 375 -3.10 -6.20 -1.83
CA ALA A 375 -4.19 -6.87 -1.12
C ALA A 375 -3.66 -7.70 0.06
N LEU A 376 -2.62 -8.51 -0.15
CA LEU A 376 -2.03 -9.32 0.91
C LEU A 376 -1.32 -8.43 1.95
N GLY A 377 -0.55 -7.43 1.52
CA GLY A 377 0.13 -6.50 2.42
C GLY A 377 -0.83 -5.80 3.36
N MET A 378 -1.91 -5.22 2.82
CA MET A 378 -2.93 -4.54 3.60
C MET A 378 -3.77 -5.49 4.47
N ARG A 379 -4.08 -6.69 3.97
CA ARG A 379 -4.82 -7.72 4.71
C ARG A 379 -4.07 -8.22 5.94
N THR A 380 -2.74 -8.17 5.92
CA THR A 380 -1.85 -8.65 7.00
C THR A 380 -1.30 -7.54 7.89
N MET A 381 -1.72 -6.28 7.71
CA MET A 381 -1.28 -5.13 8.50
C MET A 381 -1.79 -5.22 9.94
N VAL A 382 -1.18 -6.09 10.72
CA VAL A 382 -1.57 -6.36 12.10
C VAL A 382 -0.99 -5.33 13.05
N ASN A 383 -1.84 -4.81 13.94
CA ASN A 383 -1.38 -4.04 15.08
C ASN A 383 -0.70 -4.98 16.09
N PRO A 384 0.58 -4.74 16.46
CA PRO A 384 1.29 -5.59 17.40
C PRO A 384 0.61 -5.76 18.76
N GLN A 385 -0.15 -4.76 19.19
CA GLN A 385 -0.88 -4.79 20.44
C GLN A 385 -2.02 -5.82 20.41
N THR A 386 -2.61 -6.07 19.24
CA THR A 386 -3.70 -7.04 19.07
C THR A 386 -3.21 -8.50 18.98
N LEU A 387 -1.91 -8.72 18.76
CA LEU A 387 -1.32 -10.08 18.77
C LEU A 387 -1.05 -10.62 20.19
N LYS A 388 -1.11 -9.77 21.20
CA LYS A 388 -0.85 -10.14 22.60
C LYS A 388 -2.13 -10.52 23.36
N GLN A 389 -3.27 -10.40 22.70
CA GLN A 389 -4.59 -10.81 23.21
C GLN A 389 -4.98 -12.20 22.66
#